data_4f1b4ef9f6aa42784b43c3de5e534b81
#
_entry.id   4f1b4ef9f6aa42784b43c3de5e534b81
#
_cell.length_a   1.000
_cell.length_b   1.000
_cell.length_c   1.000
_cell.angle_alpha   90.00
_cell.angle_beta   90.00
_cell.angle_gamma   90.00
#
_symmetry.space_group_name_H-M   'P 1'
#
loop_
_entity.id
_entity.type
_entity.pdbx_description
1 polymer ?
#
loop_
_entity_poly.entity_id
_entity_poly.type
_entity_poly.pdbx_seq_one_letter_code
_entity_poly.pdbx_strand_id
1 'polypeptide(L)'
;MNRPLIRPARHVSQPQVHAPHAALLIDFDNVTLGIQKDLTKELRTLLNSDIIKGKVAVQRAYADWRRYPQYIVPLSESSIDLIFAPAFGSSKKNATDIRLAIDAIELVFTRPEIGTFILLSGDSDFSTMVIKLKEYGKYVIGVGIRESASDLLIQNCDEYYSYSDLAGLTKEVDTPSIQRDPWELAGEAVAQMARNGDVMRSDRLKQVMQQIDPNFDERNAGFNRFSKFVIEAGQKGVVLLNKLDNGQY
;
A
#
# COMPACT_ATOMS: atom_id res chain seq x y z
N MET A 1 -16.21 36.71 57.58
CA MET A 1 -16.51 35.33 57.18
C MET A 1 -16.02 35.12 55.75
N ASN A 2 -14.80 34.59 55.62
CA ASN A 2 -14.21 34.28 54.31
C ASN A 2 -14.57 32.86 53.92
N ARG A 3 -15.35 32.69 52.86
CA ARG A 3 -15.57 31.37 52.23
C ARG A 3 -14.38 31.01 51.31
N PRO A 4 -13.75 29.84 51.44
CA PRO A 4 -12.71 29.41 50.54
C PRO A 4 -13.31 29.12 49.16
N LEU A 5 -12.76 29.71 48.12
CA LEU A 5 -13.03 29.42 46.71
C LEU A 5 -12.42 28.02 46.38
N ILE A 6 -13.26 27.01 46.23
CA ILE A 6 -12.86 25.71 45.70
C ILE A 6 -12.65 25.87 44.20
N ARG A 7 -11.38 25.87 43.77
CA ARG A 7 -11.05 25.79 42.34
C ARG A 7 -11.18 24.33 41.89
N PRO A 8 -11.84 24.02 40.73
CA PRO A 8 -11.83 22.67 40.22
C PRO A 8 -10.38 22.26 39.90
N ALA A 9 -10.03 21.06 40.34
CA ALA A 9 -8.76 20.46 40.00
C ALA A 9 -8.63 20.38 38.46
N ARG A 10 -7.49 20.89 37.95
CA ARG A 10 -7.14 20.64 36.55
C ARG A 10 -7.12 19.13 36.34
N HIS A 11 -7.94 18.61 35.43
CA HIS A 11 -7.77 17.28 34.88
C HIS A 11 -6.36 17.22 34.30
N VAL A 12 -5.44 16.65 35.03
CA VAL A 12 -4.17 16.17 34.50
C VAL A 12 -4.58 14.96 33.68
N SER A 13 -4.60 15.10 32.36
CA SER A 13 -4.69 13.96 31.46
C SER A 13 -3.54 13.02 31.82
N GLN A 14 -3.89 11.88 32.41
CA GLN A 14 -2.93 10.82 32.63
C GLN A 14 -2.35 10.47 31.25
N PRO A 15 -1.02 10.30 31.12
CA PRO A 15 -0.46 9.81 29.87
C PRO A 15 -1.16 8.49 29.57
N GLN A 16 -1.81 8.39 28.42
CA GLN A 16 -2.42 7.15 27.98
C GLN A 16 -1.27 6.13 27.87
N VAL A 17 -1.21 5.22 28.83
CA VAL A 17 -0.34 4.06 28.75
C VAL A 17 -0.96 3.18 27.67
N HIS A 18 -0.45 3.31 26.45
CA HIS A 18 -0.85 2.40 25.38
C HIS A 18 -0.57 0.96 25.83
N ALA A 19 -1.55 0.09 25.69
CA ALA A 19 -1.39 -1.31 25.99
C ALA A 19 -0.18 -1.86 25.20
N PRO A 20 0.65 -2.74 25.82
CA PRO A 20 2.01 -3.04 25.35
C PRO A 20 2.08 -3.87 24.06
N HIS A 21 0.95 -4.34 23.55
CA HIS A 21 0.92 -5.23 22.39
C HIS A 21 0.30 -4.56 21.16
N ALA A 22 0.75 -4.99 19.99
CA ALA A 22 0.24 -4.57 18.72
C ALA A 22 -0.41 -5.71 17.93
N ALA A 23 -1.37 -5.37 17.07
CA ALA A 23 -1.88 -6.24 16.01
C ALA A 23 -1.46 -5.70 14.64
N LEU A 24 -0.88 -6.56 13.80
CA LEU A 24 -0.59 -6.29 12.40
C LEU A 24 -1.67 -6.94 11.54
N LEU A 25 -2.38 -6.13 10.77
CA LEU A 25 -3.43 -6.53 9.84
C LEU A 25 -3.04 -6.13 8.42
N ILE A 26 -2.92 -7.10 7.53
CA ILE A 26 -2.40 -6.91 6.18
C ILE A 26 -3.52 -7.16 5.17
N ASP A 27 -3.92 -6.12 4.46
CA ASP A 27 -4.72 -6.23 3.24
C ASP A 27 -3.80 -6.65 2.09
N PHE A 28 -3.75 -7.95 1.82
CA PHE A 28 -2.74 -8.50 0.94
C PHE A 28 -2.99 -8.15 -0.54
N ASP A 29 -4.24 -7.96 -0.95
CA ASP A 29 -4.57 -7.51 -2.30
C ASP A 29 -4.01 -6.11 -2.57
N ASN A 30 -4.03 -5.21 -1.58
CA ASN A 30 -3.48 -3.86 -1.69
C ASN A 30 -1.94 -3.88 -1.67
N VAL A 31 -1.35 -4.69 -0.79
CA VAL A 31 0.11 -4.80 -0.61
C VAL A 31 0.80 -5.31 -1.88
N THR A 32 0.20 -6.29 -2.58
CA THR A 32 0.79 -6.85 -3.81
C THR A 32 0.84 -5.88 -4.97
N LEU A 33 0.03 -4.82 -4.96
CA LEU A 33 0.07 -3.77 -5.98
C LEU A 33 1.34 -2.91 -5.90
N GLY A 34 1.99 -2.87 -4.72
CA GLY A 34 3.12 -1.98 -4.48
C GLY A 34 4.45 -2.65 -4.15
N ILE A 35 4.44 -3.91 -3.78
CA ILE A 35 5.66 -4.63 -3.43
C ILE A 35 6.08 -5.48 -4.63
N GLN A 36 7.02 -4.97 -5.42
CA GLN A 36 7.56 -5.69 -6.58
C GLN A 36 8.83 -6.52 -6.26
N LYS A 37 9.35 -6.42 -5.04
CA LYS A 37 10.56 -7.10 -4.58
C LYS A 37 10.22 -8.12 -3.49
N ASP A 38 11.19 -8.71 -2.85
CA ASP A 38 11.04 -9.74 -1.82
C ASP A 38 10.13 -9.30 -0.65
N LEU A 39 8.83 -9.59 -0.78
CA LEU A 39 7.79 -9.27 0.21
C LEU A 39 8.16 -9.77 1.61
N THR A 40 8.76 -10.96 1.70
CA THR A 40 9.14 -11.56 2.99
C THR A 40 10.21 -10.74 3.70
N LYS A 41 11.21 -10.27 2.94
CA LYS A 41 12.27 -9.41 3.49
C LYS A 41 11.69 -8.09 3.95
N GLU A 42 10.78 -7.52 3.19
CA GLU A 42 10.18 -6.23 3.48
C GLU A 42 9.25 -6.28 4.70
N LEU A 43 8.43 -7.33 4.82
CA LEU A 43 7.63 -7.56 6.03
C LEU A 43 8.50 -7.79 7.27
N ARG A 44 9.61 -8.50 7.17
CA ARG A 44 10.57 -8.63 8.27
C ARG A 44 11.18 -7.28 8.65
N THR A 45 11.48 -6.45 7.68
CA THR A 45 12.01 -5.09 7.93
C THR A 45 10.97 -4.25 8.67
N LEU A 46 9.70 -4.30 8.24
CA LEU A 46 8.59 -3.64 8.93
C LEU A 46 8.44 -4.15 10.38
N LEU A 47 8.42 -5.47 10.57
CA LEU A 47 8.27 -6.09 11.90
C LEU A 47 9.42 -5.75 12.86
N ASN A 48 10.61 -5.47 12.33
CA ASN A 48 11.80 -5.08 13.09
C ASN A 48 12.01 -3.55 13.12
N SER A 49 11.09 -2.76 12.58
CA SER A 49 11.22 -1.31 12.56
C SER A 49 10.84 -0.69 13.91
N ASP A 50 11.42 0.48 14.20
CA ASP A 50 11.12 1.26 15.41
C ASP A 50 9.67 1.79 15.48
N ILE A 51 8.92 1.64 14.39
CA ILE A 51 7.50 2.01 14.30
C ILE A 51 6.65 1.06 15.13
N ILE A 52 7.03 -0.21 15.17
CA ILE A 52 6.35 -1.21 15.98
C ILE A 52 6.86 -1.11 17.41
N LYS A 53 6.31 -0.15 18.14
CA LYS A 53 6.59 0.01 19.57
C LYS A 53 5.88 -1.10 20.35
N GLY A 54 6.62 -2.15 20.72
CA GLY A 54 6.09 -3.23 21.54
C GLY A 54 6.05 -4.58 20.81
N LYS A 55 5.46 -5.58 21.47
CA LYS A 55 5.36 -6.93 20.93
C LYS A 55 4.16 -7.05 20.00
N VAL A 56 4.36 -7.48 18.77
CA VAL A 56 3.26 -7.85 17.88
C VAL A 56 2.68 -9.18 18.35
N ALA A 57 1.47 -9.14 18.89
CA ALA A 57 0.79 -10.31 19.45
C ALA A 57 -0.13 -11.02 18.45
N VAL A 58 -0.56 -10.30 17.42
CA VAL A 58 -1.41 -10.81 16.33
C VAL A 58 -0.83 -10.33 15.01
N GLN A 59 -0.67 -11.24 14.05
CA GLN A 59 -0.22 -10.93 12.70
C GLN A 59 -1.11 -11.70 11.74
N ARG A 60 -1.92 -11.00 10.98
CA ARG A 60 -2.89 -11.61 10.05
C ARG A 60 -2.82 -10.98 8.67
N ALA A 61 -2.77 -11.80 7.64
CA ALA A 61 -2.89 -11.36 6.25
C ALA A 61 -4.18 -11.93 5.62
N TYR A 62 -4.93 -11.06 4.97
CA TYR A 62 -6.26 -11.33 4.43
C TYR A 62 -6.21 -11.33 2.91
N ALA A 63 -6.64 -12.42 2.29
CA ALA A 63 -6.72 -12.54 0.83
C ALA A 63 -7.56 -13.75 0.38
N ASP A 64 -7.87 -13.78 -0.91
CA ASP A 64 -8.18 -15.02 -1.61
C ASP A 64 -6.85 -15.73 -1.99
N TRP A 65 -6.33 -16.58 -1.09
CA TRP A 65 -5.03 -17.22 -1.22
C TRP A 65 -4.87 -18.11 -2.45
N ARG A 66 -5.96 -18.46 -3.13
CA ARG A 66 -5.92 -19.15 -4.43
C ARG A 66 -5.22 -18.32 -5.50
N ARG A 67 -5.22 -16.98 -5.32
CA ARG A 67 -4.58 -16.02 -6.23
C ARG A 67 -3.08 -15.85 -5.94
N TYR A 68 -2.64 -16.23 -4.73
CA TYR A 68 -1.31 -15.95 -4.21
C TYR A 68 -0.57 -17.17 -3.64
N PRO A 69 -0.58 -18.34 -4.31
CA PRO A 69 -0.02 -19.58 -3.76
C PRO A 69 1.47 -19.46 -3.43
N GLN A 70 2.22 -18.64 -4.16
CA GLN A 70 3.66 -18.43 -3.96
C GLN A 70 4.00 -17.73 -2.65
N TYR A 71 3.06 -17.03 -2.02
CA TYR A 71 3.29 -16.29 -0.77
C TYR A 71 2.87 -17.07 0.48
N ILE A 72 2.16 -18.20 0.33
CA ILE A 72 1.64 -18.97 1.47
C ILE A 72 2.78 -19.42 2.38
N VAL A 73 3.79 -20.09 1.83
CA VAL A 73 4.92 -20.59 2.61
C VAL A 73 5.75 -19.45 3.23
N PRO A 74 6.20 -18.45 2.46
CA PRO A 74 6.97 -17.33 3.01
C PRO A 74 6.27 -16.56 4.14
N LEU A 75 4.97 -16.33 4.04
CA LEU A 75 4.21 -15.63 5.08
C LEU A 75 4.05 -16.50 6.33
N SER A 76 3.75 -17.79 6.16
CA SER A 76 3.66 -18.75 7.27
C SER A 76 4.99 -18.89 8.02
N GLU A 77 6.12 -18.95 7.31
CA GLU A 77 7.46 -18.94 7.92
C GLU A 77 7.77 -17.65 8.68
N SER A 78 7.09 -16.56 8.32
CA SER A 78 7.18 -15.27 9.02
C SER A 78 6.19 -15.16 10.19
N SER A 79 5.53 -16.26 10.57
CA SER A 79 4.52 -16.32 11.65
C SER A 79 3.30 -15.43 11.40
N ILE A 80 2.93 -15.25 10.15
CA ILE A 80 1.73 -14.51 9.75
C ILE A 80 0.59 -15.49 9.50
N ASP A 81 -0.52 -15.34 10.21
CA ASP A 81 -1.73 -16.12 10.02
C ASP A 81 -2.41 -15.73 8.71
N LEU A 82 -2.69 -16.71 7.86
CA LEU A 82 -3.36 -16.50 6.57
C LEU A 82 -4.86 -16.65 6.72
N ILE A 83 -5.57 -15.54 6.67
CA ILE A 83 -7.03 -15.53 6.74
C ILE A 83 -7.59 -15.65 5.32
N PHE A 84 -8.27 -16.76 5.07
CA PHE A 84 -8.89 -17.00 3.77
C PHE A 84 -10.21 -16.22 3.66
N ALA A 85 -10.25 -15.25 2.76
CA ALA A 85 -11.40 -14.40 2.48
C ALA A 85 -11.78 -14.49 1.00
N PRO A 86 -12.40 -15.61 0.55
CA PRO A 86 -12.75 -15.78 -0.85
C PRO A 86 -13.90 -14.85 -1.24
N ALA A 87 -13.75 -14.20 -2.37
CA ALA A 87 -14.80 -13.39 -2.95
C ALA A 87 -15.81 -14.27 -3.70
N PHE A 88 -17.08 -14.22 -3.32
CA PHE A 88 -18.17 -14.94 -3.98
C PHE A 88 -19.12 -13.98 -4.73
N GLY A 89 -19.61 -14.43 -5.89
CA GLY A 89 -20.64 -13.71 -6.65
C GLY A 89 -20.16 -12.44 -7.37
N SER A 90 -21.09 -11.53 -7.63
CA SER A 90 -20.82 -10.24 -8.33
C SER A 90 -20.15 -9.18 -7.45
N SER A 91 -20.20 -9.32 -6.13
CA SER A 91 -19.62 -8.37 -5.14
C SER A 91 -18.19 -8.76 -4.76
N LYS A 92 -17.35 -9.01 -5.76
CA LYS A 92 -15.99 -9.54 -5.55
C LYS A 92 -15.02 -8.58 -4.84
N LYS A 93 -15.34 -7.29 -4.72
CA LYS A 93 -14.34 -6.29 -4.34
C LYS A 93 -14.07 -6.16 -2.85
N ASN A 94 -15.04 -6.43 -1.97
CA ASN A 94 -14.93 -6.02 -0.56
C ASN A 94 -15.00 -7.18 0.45
N ALA A 95 -14.92 -8.45 0.02
CA ALA A 95 -15.01 -9.57 0.96
C ALA A 95 -13.83 -9.63 1.93
N THR A 96 -12.63 -9.35 1.43
CA THR A 96 -11.39 -9.27 2.20
C THR A 96 -11.43 -8.13 3.19
N ASP A 97 -11.86 -6.94 2.74
CA ASP A 97 -11.92 -5.72 3.53
C ASP A 97 -12.90 -5.85 4.69
N ILE A 98 -14.10 -6.39 4.41
CA ILE A 98 -15.13 -6.65 5.43
C ILE A 98 -14.61 -7.65 6.46
N ARG A 99 -13.95 -8.73 6.03
CA ARG A 99 -13.41 -9.72 6.95
C ARG A 99 -12.32 -9.12 7.85
N LEU A 100 -11.40 -8.34 7.29
CA LEU A 100 -10.35 -7.65 8.02
C LEU A 100 -10.96 -6.68 9.04
N ALA A 101 -11.94 -5.87 8.62
CA ALA A 101 -12.58 -4.91 9.49
C ALA A 101 -13.32 -5.57 10.67
N ILE A 102 -14.03 -6.68 10.43
CA ILE A 102 -14.71 -7.45 11.48
C ILE A 102 -13.70 -8.00 12.48
N ASP A 103 -12.63 -8.64 12.00
CA ASP A 103 -11.59 -9.22 12.85
C ASP A 103 -10.87 -8.14 13.67
N ALA A 104 -10.64 -6.95 13.08
CA ALA A 104 -10.05 -5.82 13.80
C ALA A 104 -10.92 -5.37 14.99
N ILE A 105 -12.23 -5.24 14.77
CA ILE A 105 -13.18 -4.87 15.83
C ILE A 105 -13.32 -6.00 16.86
N GLU A 106 -13.34 -7.26 16.45
CA GLU A 106 -13.35 -8.40 17.36
C GLU A 106 -12.14 -8.39 18.30
N LEU A 107 -10.95 -8.10 17.78
CA LEU A 107 -9.72 -8.00 18.58
C LEU A 107 -9.79 -6.93 19.68
N VAL A 108 -10.55 -5.85 19.48
CA VAL A 108 -10.76 -4.83 20.52
C VAL A 108 -11.34 -5.42 21.80
N PHE A 109 -12.28 -6.37 21.65
CA PHE A 109 -12.99 -6.98 22.76
C PHE A 109 -12.35 -8.27 23.29
N THR A 110 -11.73 -9.05 22.39
CA THR A 110 -11.18 -10.37 22.73
C THR A 110 -9.73 -10.29 23.19
N ARG A 111 -9.00 -9.22 22.84
CA ARG A 111 -7.59 -9.02 23.13
C ARG A 111 -7.34 -7.60 23.67
N PRO A 112 -7.81 -7.31 24.92
CA PRO A 112 -7.73 -5.96 25.49
C PRO A 112 -6.29 -5.45 25.67
N GLU A 113 -5.31 -6.34 25.74
CA GLU A 113 -3.88 -6.02 25.81
C GLU A 113 -3.34 -5.40 24.52
N ILE A 114 -4.07 -5.51 23.39
CA ILE A 114 -3.67 -4.87 22.13
C ILE A 114 -4.09 -3.40 22.20
N GLY A 115 -3.09 -2.51 22.28
CA GLY A 115 -3.31 -1.06 22.29
C GLY A 115 -3.07 -0.41 20.93
N THR A 116 -2.26 -1.05 20.09
CA THR A 116 -1.87 -0.51 18.78
C THR A 116 -2.32 -1.44 17.65
N PHE A 117 -2.93 -0.86 16.63
CA PHE A 117 -3.29 -1.55 15.40
C PHE A 117 -2.44 -1.00 14.25
N ILE A 118 -1.75 -1.89 13.55
CA ILE A 118 -0.94 -1.56 12.38
C ILE A 118 -1.69 -2.10 11.17
N LEU A 119 -2.20 -1.21 10.35
CA LEU A 119 -2.94 -1.52 9.13
C LEU A 119 -2.03 -1.36 7.92
N LEU A 120 -1.78 -2.46 7.22
CA LEU A 120 -1.03 -2.46 5.96
C LEU A 120 -2.03 -2.40 4.81
N SER A 121 -2.43 -1.20 4.43
CA SER A 121 -3.31 -0.89 3.29
C SER A 121 -3.29 0.61 2.98
N GLY A 122 -3.61 0.97 1.75
CA GLY A 122 -3.85 2.36 1.32
C GLY A 122 -5.31 2.65 0.99
N ASP A 123 -6.23 1.67 1.20
CA ASP A 123 -7.62 1.79 0.77
C ASP A 123 -8.44 2.67 1.72
N SER A 124 -9.17 3.63 1.13
CA SER A 124 -10.09 4.53 1.85
C SER A 124 -11.22 3.82 2.59
N ASP A 125 -11.61 2.63 2.15
CA ASP A 125 -12.72 1.88 2.73
C ASP A 125 -12.45 1.49 4.18
N PHE A 126 -11.18 1.41 4.59
CA PHE A 126 -10.78 1.18 5.98
C PHE A 126 -10.90 2.41 6.89
N SER A 127 -11.15 3.60 6.36
CA SER A 127 -11.24 4.83 7.17
C SER A 127 -12.28 4.73 8.29
N THR A 128 -13.43 4.12 8.01
CA THR A 128 -14.49 3.91 9.01
C THR A 128 -14.04 2.95 10.13
N MET A 129 -13.32 1.89 9.78
CA MET A 129 -12.74 0.97 10.77
C MET A 129 -11.71 1.69 11.65
N VAL A 130 -10.83 2.49 11.06
CA VAL A 130 -9.82 3.26 11.78
C VAL A 130 -10.47 4.21 12.79
N ILE A 131 -11.48 4.98 12.37
CA ILE A 131 -12.24 5.87 13.27
C ILE A 131 -12.83 5.06 14.43
N LYS A 132 -13.44 3.90 14.13
CA LYS A 132 -14.04 3.07 15.16
C LYS A 132 -13.02 2.50 16.15
N LEU A 133 -11.85 2.06 15.70
CA LEU A 133 -10.75 1.62 16.58
C LEU A 133 -10.32 2.76 17.52
N LYS A 134 -10.21 3.99 17.00
CA LYS A 134 -9.86 5.17 17.80
C LYS A 134 -10.93 5.54 18.83
N GLU A 135 -12.21 5.37 18.50
CA GLU A 135 -13.32 5.52 19.48
C GLU A 135 -13.17 4.56 20.68
N TYR A 136 -12.59 3.38 20.45
CA TYR A 136 -12.28 2.41 21.51
C TYR A 136 -10.91 2.67 22.17
N GLY A 137 -10.29 3.82 21.93
CA GLY A 137 -9.02 4.21 22.53
C GLY A 137 -7.81 3.45 22.00
N LYS A 138 -7.91 2.85 20.81
CA LYS A 138 -6.80 2.18 20.16
C LYS A 138 -5.97 3.18 19.34
N TYR A 139 -4.65 2.97 19.32
CA TYR A 139 -3.74 3.73 18.47
C TYR A 139 -3.61 3.05 17.12
N VAL A 140 -3.76 3.78 16.03
CA VAL A 140 -3.77 3.21 14.68
C VAL A 140 -2.64 3.77 13.83
N ILE A 141 -1.78 2.89 13.38
CA ILE A 141 -0.68 3.18 12.46
C ILE A 141 -1.04 2.61 11.08
N GLY A 142 -1.18 3.48 10.09
CA GLY A 142 -1.33 3.10 8.70
C GLY A 142 0.04 2.91 8.05
N VAL A 143 0.16 1.89 7.21
CA VAL A 143 1.34 1.65 6.37
C VAL A 143 0.85 1.33 4.96
N GLY A 144 1.32 2.06 3.97
CA GLY A 144 0.88 1.85 2.59
C GLY A 144 1.83 2.42 1.57
N ILE A 145 1.44 2.31 0.32
CA ILE A 145 2.15 2.91 -0.79
C ILE A 145 1.66 4.35 -0.90
N ARG A 146 2.55 5.31 -0.69
CA ARG A 146 2.20 6.73 -0.58
C ARG A 146 1.42 7.24 -1.78
N GLU A 147 1.80 6.80 -2.98
CA GLU A 147 1.21 7.23 -4.25
C GLU A 147 -0.19 6.69 -4.50
N SER A 148 -0.58 5.61 -3.82
CA SER A 148 -1.90 4.97 -3.92
C SER A 148 -2.72 5.07 -2.64
N ALA A 149 -2.15 5.64 -1.58
CA ALA A 149 -2.87 5.79 -0.32
C ALA A 149 -3.89 6.92 -0.40
N SER A 150 -5.07 6.67 0.13
CA SER A 150 -6.13 7.68 0.23
C SER A 150 -5.82 8.72 1.29
N ASP A 151 -5.94 10.00 0.95
CA ASP A 151 -5.81 11.11 1.91
C ASP A 151 -6.76 10.93 3.11
N LEU A 152 -7.95 10.38 2.87
CA LEU A 152 -8.93 10.13 3.92
C LEU A 152 -8.42 9.10 4.93
N LEU A 153 -7.79 8.02 4.49
CA LEU A 153 -7.20 7.01 5.38
C LEU A 153 -6.02 7.62 6.16
N ILE A 154 -5.13 8.33 5.47
CA ILE A 154 -3.97 8.98 6.08
C ILE A 154 -4.39 9.92 7.22
N GLN A 155 -5.38 10.77 6.99
CA GLN A 155 -5.86 11.74 7.99
C GLN A 155 -6.53 11.09 9.21
N ASN A 156 -7.12 9.91 9.04
CA ASN A 156 -7.79 9.21 10.14
C ASN A 156 -6.83 8.41 11.03
N CYS A 157 -5.69 7.95 10.51
CA CYS A 157 -4.66 7.29 11.30
C CYS A 157 -4.00 8.24 12.31
N ASP A 158 -3.47 7.70 13.41
CA ASP A 158 -2.65 8.48 14.34
C ASP A 158 -1.27 8.75 13.76
N GLU A 159 -0.71 7.76 13.07
CA GLU A 159 0.50 7.86 12.27
C GLU A 159 0.29 7.15 10.93
N TYR A 160 0.95 7.64 9.87
CA TYR A 160 0.94 6.99 8.58
C TYR A 160 2.33 7.00 7.96
N TYR A 161 2.80 5.82 7.56
CA TYR A 161 4.12 5.62 6.97
C TYR A 161 4.00 5.12 5.54
N SER A 162 4.82 5.70 4.67
CA SER A 162 5.01 5.09 3.35
C SER A 162 5.82 3.80 3.50
N TYR A 163 5.43 2.79 2.76
CA TYR A 163 6.14 1.52 2.72
C TYR A 163 7.61 1.68 2.28
N SER A 164 7.86 2.58 1.33
CA SER A 164 9.22 2.94 0.88
C SER A 164 10.07 3.53 2.00
N ASP A 165 9.47 4.32 2.90
CA ASP A 165 10.17 4.94 4.02
C ASP A 165 10.59 3.90 5.08
N LEU A 166 9.81 2.82 5.22
CA LEU A 166 10.05 1.74 6.18
C LEU A 166 11.11 0.74 5.71
N ALA A 167 11.14 0.44 4.44
CA ALA A 167 12.03 -0.54 3.86
C ALA A 167 13.50 -0.10 3.86
N GLY A 168 13.80 1.12 4.34
CA GLY A 168 15.16 1.69 4.29
C GLY A 168 15.66 1.85 2.85
N LEU A 169 14.75 1.79 1.87
CA LEU A 169 15.05 1.93 0.45
C LEU A 169 15.30 3.39 0.05
N THR A 170 15.14 4.32 0.97
CA THR A 170 15.43 5.75 0.78
C THR A 170 16.75 6.21 1.40
N LYS A 171 17.67 5.30 1.69
CA LYS A 171 19.10 5.69 1.75
C LYS A 171 19.82 5.39 0.45
N GLU A 172 19.20 5.68 -0.64
CA GLU A 172 19.93 6.21 -1.77
C GLU A 172 19.80 7.72 -1.67
N VAL A 173 20.92 8.33 -1.25
CA VAL A 173 21.39 9.68 -1.56
C VAL A 173 20.35 10.48 -2.37
N ASP A 174 20.08 11.72 -1.96
CA ASP A 174 19.63 12.80 -2.84
C ASP A 174 20.36 12.78 -4.19
N THR A 175 20.04 11.80 -4.99
CA THR A 175 20.11 11.94 -6.43
C THR A 175 18.81 12.67 -6.77
N PRO A 176 18.90 13.90 -7.32
CA PRO A 176 17.73 14.54 -7.89
C PRO A 176 17.05 13.46 -8.75
N SER A 177 15.76 13.28 -8.60
CA SER A 177 14.98 12.42 -9.46
C SER A 177 15.34 12.85 -10.89
N ILE A 178 16.27 12.15 -11.51
CA ILE A 178 16.49 12.28 -12.93
C ILE A 178 15.19 11.71 -13.49
N GLN A 179 14.23 12.61 -13.75
CA GLN A 179 13.09 12.26 -14.58
C GLN A 179 13.70 11.63 -15.82
N ARG A 180 13.62 10.31 -15.93
CA ARG A 180 14.07 9.62 -17.13
C ARG A 180 13.32 10.27 -18.29
N ASP A 181 14.05 10.59 -19.33
CA ASP A 181 13.39 11.09 -20.54
C ASP A 181 12.35 10.05 -20.96
N PRO A 182 11.06 10.42 -21.00
CA PRO A 182 10.00 9.49 -21.35
C PRO A 182 10.17 8.87 -22.74
N TRP A 183 10.94 9.51 -23.58
CA TRP A 183 11.26 9.01 -24.94
C TRP A 183 12.34 7.92 -24.88
N GLU A 184 13.38 8.10 -24.08
CA GLU A 184 14.39 7.06 -23.83
C GLU A 184 13.75 5.84 -23.18
N LEU A 185 12.88 6.05 -22.20
CA LEU A 185 12.14 4.98 -21.54
C LEU A 185 11.25 4.19 -22.53
N ALA A 186 10.58 4.87 -23.45
CA ALA A 186 9.78 4.21 -24.49
C ALA A 186 10.65 3.36 -25.43
N GLY A 187 11.81 3.85 -25.83
CA GLY A 187 12.77 3.11 -26.66
C GLY A 187 13.32 1.87 -25.94
N GLU A 188 13.68 1.99 -24.67
CA GLU A 188 14.14 0.88 -23.83
C GLU A 188 13.04 -0.20 -23.67
N ALA A 189 11.80 0.22 -23.43
CA ALA A 189 10.66 -0.67 -23.29
C ALA A 189 10.38 -1.47 -24.58
N VAL A 190 10.42 -0.82 -25.75
CA VAL A 190 10.26 -1.50 -27.05
C VAL A 190 11.41 -2.50 -27.28
N ALA A 191 12.65 -2.11 -26.97
CA ALA A 191 13.78 -3.02 -27.10
C ALA A 191 13.67 -4.24 -26.16
N GLN A 192 13.13 -4.06 -24.96
CA GLN A 192 12.86 -5.15 -24.02
C GLN A 192 11.74 -6.06 -24.51
N MET A 193 10.64 -5.49 -25.02
CA MET A 193 9.54 -6.25 -25.63
C MET A 193 10.03 -7.09 -26.81
N ALA A 194 10.88 -6.53 -27.67
CA ALA A 194 11.44 -7.26 -28.81
C ALA A 194 12.30 -8.45 -28.35
N ARG A 195 13.15 -8.27 -27.32
CA ARG A 195 13.97 -9.35 -26.76
C ARG A 195 13.14 -10.47 -26.13
N ASN A 196 12.03 -10.12 -25.51
CA ASN A 196 11.15 -11.07 -24.83
C ASN A 196 10.14 -11.74 -25.78
N GLY A 197 10.04 -11.33 -27.05
CA GLY A 197 9.03 -11.79 -27.97
C GLY A 197 7.61 -11.36 -27.62
N ASP A 198 7.48 -10.24 -26.90
CA ASP A 198 6.20 -9.67 -26.49
C ASP A 198 5.41 -9.16 -27.72
N VAL A 199 4.08 -9.18 -27.61
CA VAL A 199 3.21 -8.59 -28.63
C VAL A 199 3.36 -7.07 -28.61
N MET A 200 3.75 -6.51 -29.76
CA MET A 200 3.98 -5.06 -29.94
C MET A 200 2.65 -4.29 -30.01
N ARG A 201 2.06 -4.05 -28.82
CA ARG A 201 0.82 -3.26 -28.67
C ARG A 201 1.04 -2.12 -27.69
N SER A 202 0.30 -1.04 -27.88
CA SER A 202 0.45 0.16 -27.04
C SER A 202 0.10 -0.06 -25.57
N ASP A 203 -0.90 -0.90 -25.28
CA ASP A 203 -1.24 -1.28 -23.90
C ASP A 203 -0.11 -2.07 -23.21
N ARG A 204 0.52 -3.00 -23.94
CA ARG A 204 1.68 -3.74 -23.45
C ARG A 204 2.89 -2.84 -23.28
N LEU A 205 3.12 -1.92 -24.20
CA LEU A 205 4.21 -0.93 -24.08
C LEU A 205 4.09 -0.11 -22.81
N LYS A 206 2.88 0.38 -22.48
CA LYS A 206 2.67 1.11 -21.22
C LYS A 206 3.05 0.27 -20.00
N GLN A 207 2.62 -1.00 -19.97
CA GLN A 207 2.95 -1.91 -18.88
C GLN A 207 4.47 -2.11 -18.72
N VAL A 208 5.18 -2.29 -19.83
CA VAL A 208 6.64 -2.49 -19.81
C VAL A 208 7.36 -1.20 -19.39
N MET A 209 6.91 -0.03 -19.86
CA MET A 209 7.45 1.25 -19.40
C MET A 209 7.27 1.42 -17.89
N GLN A 210 6.10 1.07 -17.34
CA GLN A 210 5.84 1.11 -15.90
C GLN A 210 6.58 0.01 -15.11
N GLN A 211 6.99 -1.08 -15.77
CA GLN A 211 7.89 -2.07 -15.14
C GLN A 211 9.33 -1.57 -15.03
N ILE A 212 9.77 -0.77 -16.01
CA ILE A 212 11.13 -0.17 -16.02
C ILE A 212 11.19 1.06 -15.10
N ASP A 213 10.17 1.92 -15.17
CA ASP A 213 10.00 3.09 -14.32
C ASP A 213 8.58 3.13 -13.74
N PRO A 214 8.39 2.69 -12.49
CA PRO A 214 7.08 2.70 -11.84
C PRO A 214 6.43 4.08 -11.73
N ASN A 215 7.21 5.16 -11.80
CA ASN A 215 6.72 6.54 -11.71
C ASN A 215 6.31 7.10 -13.08
N PHE A 216 6.41 6.31 -14.14
CA PHE A 216 6.00 6.75 -15.46
C PHE A 216 4.49 6.97 -15.55
N ASP A 217 4.11 8.21 -15.86
CA ASP A 217 2.75 8.59 -16.22
C ASP A 217 2.83 9.53 -17.43
N GLU A 218 2.10 9.22 -18.49
CA GLU A 218 2.05 10.03 -19.69
C GLU A 218 1.60 11.48 -19.44
N ARG A 219 0.88 11.73 -18.35
CA ARG A 219 0.47 13.09 -17.94
C ARG A 219 1.66 13.94 -17.54
N ASN A 220 2.68 13.35 -16.93
CA ASN A 220 3.92 14.03 -16.59
C ASN A 220 4.72 14.44 -17.83
N ALA A 221 4.51 13.73 -18.96
CA ALA A 221 5.06 14.07 -20.27
C ALA A 221 4.16 15.02 -21.09
N GLY A 222 3.06 15.52 -20.50
CA GLY A 222 2.14 16.46 -21.13
C GLY A 222 1.02 15.83 -21.97
N PHE A 223 0.76 14.54 -21.83
CA PHE A 223 -0.25 13.84 -22.62
C PHE A 223 -1.45 13.38 -21.78
N ASN A 224 -2.67 13.69 -22.22
CA ASN A 224 -3.90 13.27 -21.54
C ASN A 224 -4.27 11.80 -21.77
N ARG A 225 -3.62 11.13 -22.73
CA ARG A 225 -3.86 9.72 -23.09
C ARG A 225 -2.56 9.10 -23.59
N PHE A 226 -2.30 7.88 -23.19
CA PHE A 226 -1.11 7.14 -23.61
C PHE A 226 -1.02 6.95 -25.13
N SER A 227 -2.14 6.78 -25.83
CA SER A 227 -2.16 6.71 -27.29
C SER A 227 -1.59 7.96 -27.98
N LYS A 228 -1.80 9.15 -27.42
CA LYS A 228 -1.19 10.39 -27.95
C LYS A 228 0.31 10.43 -27.72
N PHE A 229 0.76 9.98 -26.55
CA PHE A 229 2.18 9.82 -26.23
C PHE A 229 2.86 8.87 -27.24
N VAL A 230 2.24 7.71 -27.53
CA VAL A 230 2.79 6.72 -28.48
C VAL A 230 2.88 7.31 -29.91
N ILE A 231 1.87 8.06 -30.35
CA ILE A 231 1.90 8.73 -31.67
C ILE A 231 3.05 9.73 -31.74
N GLU A 232 3.25 10.53 -30.70
CA GLU A 232 4.35 11.49 -30.62
C GLU A 232 5.73 10.79 -30.59
N ALA A 233 5.84 9.66 -29.85
CA ALA A 233 7.04 8.83 -29.88
C ALA A 233 7.37 8.31 -31.29
N GLY A 234 6.33 7.97 -32.06
CA GLY A 234 6.48 7.61 -33.46
C GLY A 234 6.96 8.77 -34.35
N GLN A 235 6.40 9.97 -34.16
CA GLN A 235 6.81 11.18 -34.88
C GLN A 235 8.27 11.57 -34.58
N LYS A 236 8.70 11.36 -33.35
CA LYS A 236 10.10 11.58 -32.93
C LYS A 236 11.07 10.48 -33.36
N GLY A 237 10.56 9.42 -34.01
CA GLY A 237 11.39 8.30 -34.47
C GLY A 237 11.90 7.39 -33.35
N VAL A 238 11.34 7.50 -32.14
CA VAL A 238 11.71 6.66 -30.99
C VAL A 238 11.14 5.24 -31.15
N VAL A 239 9.96 5.13 -31.73
CA VAL A 239 9.29 3.87 -32.02
C VAL A 239 8.76 3.86 -33.45
N LEU A 240 8.71 2.68 -34.08
CA LEU A 240 8.06 2.51 -35.37
C LEU A 240 6.59 2.12 -35.16
N LEU A 241 5.67 2.91 -35.71
CA LEU A 241 4.24 2.67 -35.61
C LEU A 241 3.69 2.05 -36.88
N ASN A 242 3.09 0.87 -36.75
CA ASN A 242 2.29 0.27 -37.80
C ASN A 242 0.81 0.47 -37.48
N LYS A 243 0.08 1.14 -38.34
CA LYS A 243 -1.36 1.30 -38.19
C LYS A 243 -2.06 0.03 -38.64
N LEU A 244 -2.86 -0.57 -37.75
CA LEU A 244 -3.69 -1.73 -38.08
C LEU A 244 -4.94 -1.30 -38.83
N ASP A 245 -5.57 -2.23 -39.56
CA ASP A 245 -6.80 -1.99 -40.38
C ASP A 245 -7.97 -1.48 -39.50
N ASN A 246 -7.97 -1.75 -38.22
CA ASN A 246 -8.95 -1.28 -37.25
C ASN A 246 -8.65 0.13 -36.66
N GLY A 247 -7.63 0.81 -37.20
CA GLY A 247 -7.23 2.15 -36.78
C GLY A 247 -6.41 2.24 -35.48
N GLN A 248 -6.05 1.12 -34.84
CA GLN A 248 -5.15 1.04 -33.70
C GLN A 248 -3.68 0.98 -34.14
N TYR A 249 -2.77 1.39 -33.25
CA TYR A 249 -1.31 1.32 -33.44
C TYR A 249 -0.72 0.22 -32.55
#